data_8d23b8f800caeb8f102bf1fb0cd847b6
#
_entry.id   8d23b8f800caeb8f102bf1fb0cd847b6
#
_cell.length_a   1.000
_cell.length_b   1.000
_cell.length_c   1.000
_cell.angle_alpha   90.00
_cell.angle_beta   90.00
_cell.angle_gamma   90.00
#
_symmetry.space_group_name_H-M   'P 1'
#
loop_
_entity.id
_entity.type
_entity.pdbx_description
1 polymer ?
#
loop_
_entity_poly.entity_id
_entity_poly.type
_entity_poly.pdbx_seq_one_letter_code
_entity_poly.pdbx_strand_id
1 'polypeptide(L)'
;MKKRVLTFLFIITLFSLTSVSASAVVNGTLKVGIRWGSTALEAANLENAVGSGYEFGYYDEDRDFVSLGETEKTTITMRPSGSGNGITVTETGSGEVLFRYSESGYCFGVRPMGRNTETWCKGYRYPGGFEYRRNDNGTLTVINVIDIEDYVKGVLPYEMDKDWPLAALEVQAVCARTYAAKTRHPSLGFDVCAGTDCQVYYGRNRASELTDTAVENTAGEMLYYQGTLADTVVYCASNGGATEDAANVWNSSIPYLVGKSDPYEAQTSIPNYRWTVTYTADELTWILDQKGYDIGTVKDVYVAEFTPMGNVSKVTFEGSRGSVTVKGETCRTVFYSSTYNKSVKSQRFTINGEGASSGGIICVNDADTRLDSLEGVSILSGSGKTTKLTGSASVLSASGTYSVGGGSTHTTSADGVFTITGSGSGHNLGMSQYGAKAMAEMGYTYEEILEFYYTGITIQ
;
A
#
# COMPACT_ATOMS: atom_id res chain seq x y z
N MET A 1 29.48 -12.29 68.94
CA MET A 1 29.13 -12.90 67.67
C MET A 1 28.44 -11.85 66.78
N LYS A 2 29.17 -11.19 65.87
CA LYS A 2 28.60 -10.19 64.93
C LYS A 2 28.26 -10.89 63.62
N LYS A 3 26.95 -10.94 63.27
CA LYS A 3 26.46 -11.42 61.97
C LYS A 3 26.70 -10.34 60.91
N ARG A 4 27.53 -10.66 59.93
CA ARG A 4 27.68 -9.84 58.70
C ARG A 4 26.56 -10.23 57.74
N VAL A 5 25.68 -9.27 57.38
CA VAL A 5 24.74 -9.39 56.30
C VAL A 5 25.45 -8.94 55.03
N LEU A 6 25.58 -9.87 54.06
CA LEU A 6 26.13 -9.59 52.75
C LEU A 6 24.96 -9.24 51.81
N THR A 7 24.86 -7.95 51.45
CA THR A 7 23.87 -7.49 50.48
C THR A 7 24.43 -7.68 49.06
N PHE A 8 23.87 -8.62 48.32
CA PHE A 8 24.15 -8.77 46.89
C PHE A 8 23.34 -7.75 46.08
N LEU A 9 24.02 -6.79 45.49
CA LEU A 9 23.44 -5.84 44.55
C LEU A 9 23.38 -6.52 43.18
N PHE A 10 22.21 -6.92 42.72
CA PHE A 10 21.98 -7.42 41.38
C PHE A 10 21.83 -6.21 40.42
N ILE A 11 22.85 -5.90 39.66
CA ILE A 11 22.78 -4.91 38.57
C ILE A 11 22.15 -5.63 37.38
N ILE A 12 20.85 -5.42 37.16
CA ILE A 12 20.16 -5.81 35.93
C ILE A 12 20.51 -4.74 34.87
N THR A 13 21.50 -5.04 34.03
CA THR A 13 21.72 -4.29 32.78
C THR A 13 20.59 -4.63 31.83
N LEU A 14 19.64 -3.73 31.70
CA LEU A 14 18.60 -3.78 30.69
C LEU A 14 19.28 -3.51 29.33
N PHE A 15 19.65 -4.56 28.61
CA PHE A 15 19.97 -4.46 27.18
C PHE A 15 18.67 -4.18 26.46
N SER A 16 18.40 -2.91 26.13
CA SER A 16 17.41 -2.56 25.10
C SER A 16 17.93 -3.11 23.78
N LEU A 17 17.45 -4.27 23.37
CA LEU A 17 17.55 -4.73 21.97
C LEU A 17 16.73 -3.75 21.11
N THR A 18 17.37 -2.68 20.68
CA THR A 18 16.88 -1.95 19.51
C THR A 18 17.01 -2.92 18.34
N SER A 19 15.90 -3.47 17.88
CA SER A 19 15.85 -4.15 16.59
C SER A 19 16.18 -3.11 15.51
N VAL A 20 17.43 -3.04 15.13
CA VAL A 20 17.83 -2.33 13.91
C VAL A 20 17.14 -3.08 12.78
N SER A 21 16.10 -2.50 12.22
CA SER A 21 15.49 -3.03 10.99
C SER A 21 16.59 -3.03 9.94
N ALA A 22 16.96 -4.21 9.43
CA ALA A 22 17.93 -4.29 8.35
C ALA A 22 17.40 -3.49 7.16
N SER A 23 18.24 -2.61 6.62
CA SER A 23 17.92 -1.88 5.39
C SER A 23 17.72 -2.89 4.25
N ALA A 24 16.70 -2.69 3.44
CA ALA A 24 16.51 -3.44 2.20
C ALA A 24 17.52 -3.07 1.13
N VAL A 25 18.11 -1.88 1.26
CA VAL A 25 19.07 -1.36 0.27
C VAL A 25 20.49 -1.63 0.76
N VAL A 26 21.24 -2.40 0.00
CA VAL A 26 22.64 -2.71 0.23
C VAL A 26 23.42 -2.14 -0.95
N ASN A 27 24.36 -1.25 -0.71
CA ASN A 27 25.15 -0.57 -1.75
C ASN A 27 24.29 0.02 -2.89
N GLY A 28 23.13 0.64 -2.55
CA GLY A 28 22.18 1.18 -3.53
C GLY A 28 21.32 0.11 -4.23
N THR A 29 21.56 -1.16 -4.00
CA THR A 29 20.92 -2.28 -4.71
C THR A 29 19.75 -2.87 -3.92
N LEU A 30 18.70 -3.25 -4.63
CA LEU A 30 17.46 -3.89 -4.13
C LEU A 30 17.26 -5.25 -4.80
N LYS A 31 16.70 -6.22 -4.09
CA LYS A 31 16.24 -7.51 -4.62
C LYS A 31 14.71 -7.52 -4.72
N VAL A 32 14.18 -7.66 -5.93
CA VAL A 32 12.73 -7.61 -6.21
C VAL A 32 12.25 -8.97 -6.70
N GLY A 33 11.37 -9.63 -5.95
CA GLY A 33 10.75 -10.89 -6.35
C GLY A 33 9.72 -10.69 -7.48
N ILE A 34 10.08 -11.01 -8.73
CA ILE A 34 9.21 -10.79 -9.90
C ILE A 34 8.40 -12.03 -10.29
N ARG A 35 8.86 -13.24 -9.95
CA ARG A 35 8.12 -14.51 -10.08
C ARG A 35 8.44 -15.40 -8.90
N TRP A 36 7.45 -15.74 -8.10
CA TRP A 36 7.62 -16.53 -6.87
C TRP A 36 6.31 -17.20 -6.44
N GLY A 37 6.37 -18.12 -5.50
CA GLY A 37 5.19 -18.83 -5.01
C GLY A 37 4.45 -19.55 -6.15
N SER A 38 3.16 -19.27 -6.31
CA SER A 38 2.33 -19.85 -7.38
C SER A 38 2.69 -19.35 -8.78
N THR A 39 3.48 -18.27 -8.89
CA THR A 39 3.95 -17.71 -10.18
C THR A 39 5.38 -18.11 -10.53
N ALA A 40 6.05 -18.92 -9.68
CA ALA A 40 7.38 -19.46 -9.94
C ALA A 40 7.42 -20.26 -11.27
N LEU A 41 8.57 -20.29 -11.93
CA LEU A 41 8.72 -20.77 -13.31
C LEU A 41 9.43 -22.13 -13.37
N GLU A 42 8.98 -23.03 -14.23
CA GLU A 42 9.72 -24.25 -14.59
C GLU A 42 10.98 -23.92 -15.42
N ALA A 43 10.92 -22.85 -16.20
CA ALA A 43 12.04 -22.31 -16.97
C ALA A 43 11.88 -20.80 -17.13
N ALA A 44 12.98 -20.06 -17.03
CA ALA A 44 13.01 -18.62 -17.21
C ALA A 44 13.77 -18.26 -18.48
N ASN A 45 13.15 -17.46 -19.35
CA ASN A 45 13.78 -16.93 -20.55
C ASN A 45 14.13 -15.47 -20.35
N LEU A 46 15.32 -15.08 -20.82
CA LEU A 46 15.75 -13.70 -20.93
C LEU A 46 16.11 -13.40 -22.40
N GLU A 47 15.82 -12.16 -22.81
CA GLU A 47 16.22 -11.61 -24.11
C GLU A 47 16.71 -10.17 -23.89
N ASN A 48 17.91 -9.82 -24.39
CA ASN A 48 18.38 -8.44 -24.33
C ASN A 48 17.44 -7.54 -25.16
N ALA A 49 16.82 -6.54 -24.54
CA ALA A 49 16.22 -5.41 -25.25
C ALA A 49 17.29 -4.36 -25.57
N VAL A 50 18.18 -4.11 -24.59
CA VAL A 50 19.39 -3.31 -24.72
C VAL A 50 20.52 -4.11 -24.03
N GLY A 51 21.55 -4.47 -24.77
CA GLY A 51 22.69 -5.28 -24.25
C GLY A 51 23.34 -6.12 -25.35
N SER A 52 24.48 -6.73 -25.03
CA SER A 52 25.32 -7.48 -25.97
C SER A 52 25.57 -8.94 -25.55
N GLY A 53 24.76 -9.47 -24.66
CA GLY A 53 24.91 -10.81 -24.08
C GLY A 53 24.79 -10.77 -22.55
N TYR A 54 25.34 -11.81 -21.89
CA TYR A 54 25.18 -11.99 -20.45
C TYR A 54 26.46 -12.50 -19.78
N GLU A 55 26.69 -12.04 -18.57
CA GLU A 55 27.59 -12.67 -17.60
C GLU A 55 26.79 -13.62 -16.71
N PHE A 56 27.40 -14.72 -16.34
CA PHE A 56 26.90 -15.76 -15.44
C PHE A 56 27.73 -15.80 -14.17
N GLY A 57 27.08 -15.92 -13.02
CA GLY A 57 27.76 -15.94 -11.74
C GLY A 57 26.80 -15.96 -10.58
N TYR A 58 27.04 -15.12 -9.59
CA TYR A 58 26.17 -14.94 -8.43
C TYR A 58 26.34 -13.52 -7.85
N TYR A 59 25.38 -13.10 -7.02
CA TYR A 59 25.49 -11.91 -6.19
C TYR A 59 25.93 -12.32 -4.78
N ASP A 60 26.97 -11.69 -4.25
CA ASP A 60 27.47 -11.94 -2.90
C ASP A 60 26.62 -11.25 -1.83
N GLU A 61 27.10 -11.23 -0.57
CA GLU A 61 26.40 -10.64 0.57
C GLU A 61 26.25 -9.11 0.43
N ASP A 62 27.22 -8.45 -0.22
CA ASP A 62 27.20 -7.02 -0.53
C ASP A 62 26.43 -6.69 -1.82
N ARG A 63 25.85 -7.71 -2.46
CA ARG A 63 25.13 -7.65 -3.74
C ARG A 63 26.01 -7.28 -4.93
N ASP A 64 27.31 -7.42 -4.78
CA ASP A 64 28.24 -7.30 -5.89
C ASP A 64 28.22 -8.58 -6.74
N PHE A 65 28.28 -8.39 -8.08
CA PHE A 65 28.22 -9.52 -9.01
C PHE A 65 29.59 -10.16 -9.21
N VAL A 66 29.70 -11.43 -8.88
CA VAL A 66 30.89 -12.26 -9.11
C VAL A 66 30.70 -13.05 -10.41
N SER A 67 31.43 -12.69 -11.46
CA SER A 67 31.36 -13.34 -12.78
C SER A 67 32.15 -14.65 -12.80
N LEU A 68 31.53 -15.71 -13.33
CA LEU A 68 32.11 -17.04 -13.51
C LEU A 68 32.18 -17.45 -15.00
N GLY A 69 31.54 -16.70 -15.89
CA GLY A 69 31.52 -16.92 -17.32
C GLY A 69 30.63 -15.92 -18.04
N GLU A 70 30.69 -15.90 -19.36
CA GLU A 70 29.94 -14.96 -20.19
C GLU A 70 29.50 -15.57 -21.52
N THR A 71 28.59 -14.91 -22.21
CA THR A 71 28.14 -15.26 -23.57
C THR A 71 27.71 -14.00 -24.32
N GLU A 72 27.99 -13.97 -25.63
CA GLU A 72 27.44 -12.97 -26.56
C GLU A 72 26.02 -13.30 -27.05
N LYS A 73 25.46 -14.46 -26.64
CA LYS A 73 24.09 -14.83 -26.99
C LYS A 73 23.11 -13.90 -26.28
N THR A 74 22.19 -13.32 -27.02
CA THR A 74 21.22 -12.34 -26.54
C THR A 74 19.90 -12.95 -26.05
N THR A 75 19.69 -14.25 -26.27
CA THR A 75 18.52 -15.01 -25.84
C THR A 75 18.93 -16.27 -25.10
N ILE A 76 18.56 -16.36 -23.81
CA ILE A 76 18.97 -17.48 -22.97
C ILE A 76 17.80 -18.05 -22.18
N THR A 77 17.89 -19.33 -21.84
CA THR A 77 16.90 -20.04 -21.01
C THR A 77 17.59 -20.70 -19.83
N MET A 78 17.16 -20.39 -18.62
CA MET A 78 17.57 -21.02 -17.37
C MET A 78 16.61 -22.12 -16.98
N ARG A 79 17.14 -23.29 -16.62
CA ARG A 79 16.38 -24.43 -16.08
C ARG A 79 17.04 -25.02 -14.86
N PRO A 80 16.27 -25.45 -13.85
CA PRO A 80 16.82 -26.22 -12.73
C PRO A 80 17.51 -27.49 -13.23
N SER A 81 18.67 -27.81 -12.68
CA SER A 81 19.42 -29.02 -13.02
C SER A 81 20.22 -29.54 -11.83
N GLY A 82 20.52 -30.84 -11.79
CA GLY A 82 21.28 -31.45 -10.71
C GLY A 82 20.60 -31.31 -9.33
N SER A 83 21.39 -31.01 -8.30
CA SER A 83 20.96 -30.82 -6.90
C SER A 83 21.28 -29.41 -6.41
N GLY A 84 20.73 -29.02 -5.26
CA GLY A 84 20.97 -27.72 -4.64
C GLY A 84 20.57 -26.56 -5.56
N ASN A 85 21.43 -25.56 -5.72
CA ASN A 85 21.22 -24.38 -6.57
C ASN A 85 21.55 -24.62 -8.06
N GLY A 86 21.66 -25.90 -8.49
CA GLY A 86 22.06 -26.24 -9.85
C GLY A 86 21.12 -25.69 -10.93
N ILE A 87 21.69 -24.99 -11.91
CA ILE A 87 21.01 -24.41 -13.06
C ILE A 87 21.80 -24.67 -14.33
N THR A 88 21.10 -25.06 -15.38
CA THR A 88 21.67 -25.12 -16.74
C THR A 88 21.13 -23.95 -17.55
N VAL A 89 22.03 -23.21 -18.19
CA VAL A 89 21.72 -22.14 -19.14
C VAL A 89 21.91 -22.66 -20.55
N THR A 90 20.91 -22.43 -21.40
CA THR A 90 20.96 -22.77 -22.81
C THR A 90 20.64 -21.56 -23.68
N GLU A 91 21.16 -21.52 -24.93
CA GLU A 91 20.64 -20.59 -25.93
C GLU A 91 19.18 -20.93 -26.23
N THR A 92 18.33 -19.91 -26.21
CA THR A 92 16.90 -20.10 -26.53
C THR A 92 16.74 -20.42 -27.99
N GLY A 93 16.08 -21.55 -28.32
CA GLY A 93 15.83 -21.98 -29.69
C GLY A 93 16.79 -23.10 -30.15
N SER A 94 18.11 -22.95 -30.07
CA SER A 94 19.05 -24.03 -30.43
C SER A 94 19.15 -25.12 -29.36
N GLY A 95 18.97 -24.73 -28.07
CA GLY A 95 19.19 -25.62 -26.94
C GLY A 95 20.65 -25.87 -26.61
N GLU A 96 21.58 -25.19 -27.28
CA GLU A 96 23.01 -25.25 -26.98
C GLU A 96 23.26 -24.88 -25.49
N VAL A 97 24.01 -25.70 -24.78
CA VAL A 97 24.36 -25.43 -23.39
C VAL A 97 25.46 -24.38 -23.34
N LEU A 98 25.16 -23.23 -22.75
CA LEU A 98 26.07 -22.10 -22.60
C LEU A 98 26.81 -22.13 -21.27
N PHE A 99 26.12 -22.51 -20.20
CA PHE A 99 26.69 -22.52 -18.86
C PHE A 99 26.00 -23.54 -17.94
N ARG A 100 26.73 -24.04 -16.94
CA ARG A 100 26.22 -24.90 -15.87
C ARG A 100 26.67 -24.36 -14.54
N TYR A 101 25.70 -24.00 -13.70
CA TYR A 101 25.93 -23.52 -12.34
C TYR A 101 25.73 -24.65 -11.34
N SER A 102 26.62 -24.80 -10.38
CA SER A 102 26.56 -25.83 -9.34
C SER A 102 27.12 -25.38 -7.99
N GLU A 103 27.40 -24.08 -7.83
CA GLU A 103 27.94 -23.53 -6.59
C GLU A 103 26.99 -23.77 -5.42
N SER A 104 27.57 -24.05 -4.24
CA SER A 104 26.85 -24.17 -2.98
C SER A 104 27.03 -22.88 -2.18
N GLY A 105 25.94 -22.25 -1.77
CA GLY A 105 25.95 -21.06 -0.91
C GLY A 105 25.27 -19.86 -1.51
N TYR A 106 25.44 -19.61 -2.81
CA TYR A 106 24.80 -18.52 -3.51
C TYR A 106 23.81 -19.01 -4.55
N CYS A 107 22.77 -18.20 -4.83
CA CYS A 107 21.86 -18.43 -5.94
C CYS A 107 22.51 -18.03 -7.26
N PHE A 108 22.10 -18.68 -8.37
CA PHE A 108 22.62 -18.35 -9.68
C PHE A 108 22.21 -16.92 -10.08
N GLY A 109 23.18 -16.14 -10.52
CA GLY A 109 23.04 -14.77 -10.99
C GLY A 109 23.30 -14.65 -12.49
N VAL A 110 22.57 -13.73 -13.13
CA VAL A 110 22.75 -13.32 -14.53
C VAL A 110 22.77 -11.81 -14.61
N ARG A 111 23.78 -11.25 -15.24
CA ARG A 111 23.88 -9.80 -15.49
C ARG A 111 23.99 -9.54 -17.00
N PRO A 112 23.14 -8.68 -17.59
CA PRO A 112 23.29 -8.31 -19.00
C PRO A 112 24.54 -7.45 -19.20
N MET A 113 25.25 -7.66 -20.32
CA MET A 113 26.45 -6.91 -20.68
C MET A 113 26.08 -5.65 -21.48
N GLY A 114 26.74 -4.53 -21.16
CA GLY A 114 26.55 -3.26 -21.84
C GLY A 114 26.26 -2.10 -20.89
N ARG A 115 25.88 -0.97 -21.45
CA ARG A 115 25.44 0.23 -20.70
C ARG A 115 23.94 0.39 -20.81
N ASN A 116 23.29 0.85 -19.72
CA ASN A 116 21.85 1.09 -19.66
C ASN A 116 21.08 -0.12 -20.20
N THR A 117 21.46 -1.31 -19.73
CA THR A 117 20.91 -2.57 -20.21
C THR A 117 19.46 -2.74 -19.78
N GLU A 118 18.65 -3.25 -20.69
CA GLU A 118 17.29 -3.69 -20.43
C GLU A 118 17.09 -5.11 -20.98
N THR A 119 16.42 -5.93 -20.19
CA THR A 119 16.21 -7.33 -20.51
C THR A 119 14.73 -7.70 -20.46
N TRP A 120 14.21 -8.31 -21.52
CA TRP A 120 12.86 -8.88 -21.55
C TRP A 120 12.77 -10.11 -20.66
N CYS A 121 11.86 -10.07 -19.71
CA CYS A 121 11.43 -11.20 -18.89
C CYS A 121 9.92 -11.22 -18.79
N LYS A 122 9.27 -12.28 -19.32
CA LYS A 122 7.80 -12.44 -19.26
C LYS A 122 7.00 -11.22 -19.74
N GLY A 123 7.45 -10.56 -20.81
CA GLY A 123 6.74 -9.47 -21.48
C GLY A 123 7.03 -8.06 -20.90
N TYR A 124 7.93 -7.97 -19.94
CA TYR A 124 8.35 -6.71 -19.36
C TYR A 124 9.86 -6.50 -19.51
N ARG A 125 10.29 -5.23 -19.65
CA ARG A 125 11.69 -4.84 -19.75
C ARG A 125 12.21 -4.40 -18.39
N TYR A 126 13.17 -5.13 -17.89
CA TYR A 126 13.80 -4.84 -16.58
C TYR A 126 15.24 -4.38 -16.76
N PRO A 127 15.64 -3.25 -16.13
CA PRO A 127 17.06 -2.93 -15.92
C PRO A 127 17.67 -3.84 -14.85
N GLY A 128 19.00 -3.74 -14.67
CA GLY A 128 19.75 -4.52 -13.69
C GLY A 128 19.91 -5.99 -14.08
N GLY A 129 20.20 -6.80 -13.09
CA GLY A 129 20.43 -8.23 -13.27
C GLY A 129 19.35 -9.11 -12.67
N PHE A 130 19.58 -10.41 -12.68
CA PHE A 130 18.62 -11.40 -12.21
C PHE A 130 19.30 -12.42 -11.31
N GLU A 131 18.61 -12.85 -10.25
CA GLU A 131 18.97 -13.97 -9.41
C GLU A 131 17.89 -15.05 -9.51
N TYR A 132 18.30 -16.30 -9.57
CA TYR A 132 17.41 -17.45 -9.68
C TYR A 132 17.56 -18.35 -8.48
N ARG A 133 16.53 -18.43 -7.66
CA ARG A 133 16.46 -19.36 -6.54
C ARG A 133 15.66 -20.59 -6.95
N ARG A 134 16.29 -21.76 -6.85
CA ARG A 134 15.61 -23.02 -7.07
C ARG A 134 14.73 -23.37 -5.88
N ASN A 135 13.47 -23.69 -6.14
CA ASN A 135 12.50 -24.15 -5.15
C ASN A 135 12.52 -25.69 -5.03
N ASP A 136 12.07 -26.23 -3.89
CA ASP A 136 12.04 -27.66 -3.63
C ASP A 136 11.19 -28.46 -4.64
N ASN A 137 10.16 -27.82 -5.20
CA ASN A 137 9.30 -28.40 -6.24
C ASN A 137 9.91 -28.37 -7.66
N GLY A 138 11.16 -27.94 -7.79
CA GLY A 138 11.87 -27.89 -9.06
C GLY A 138 11.53 -26.65 -9.93
N THR A 139 10.83 -25.66 -9.39
CA THR A 139 10.60 -24.37 -10.07
C THR A 139 11.66 -23.35 -9.68
N LEU A 140 11.67 -22.20 -10.39
CA LEU A 140 12.55 -21.06 -10.14
C LEU A 140 11.76 -19.86 -9.62
N THR A 141 12.16 -19.35 -8.47
CA THR A 141 11.88 -17.99 -8.07
C THR A 141 12.82 -17.07 -8.85
N VAL A 142 12.29 -16.05 -9.51
CA VAL A 142 13.04 -15.06 -10.29
C VAL A 142 13.05 -13.74 -9.54
N ILE A 143 14.24 -13.25 -9.24
CA ILE A 143 14.49 -12.01 -8.49
C ILE A 143 15.23 -11.05 -9.41
N ASN A 144 14.73 -9.82 -9.57
CA ASN A 144 15.46 -8.76 -10.24
C ASN A 144 16.37 -8.07 -9.21
N VAL A 145 17.66 -7.98 -9.51
CA VAL A 145 18.68 -7.32 -8.70
C VAL A 145 18.98 -5.98 -9.38
N ILE A 146 18.64 -4.88 -8.71
CA ILE A 146 18.47 -3.58 -9.37
C ILE A 146 18.86 -2.42 -8.43
N ASP A 147 19.37 -1.33 -9.00
CA ASP A 147 19.51 -0.05 -8.31
C ASP A 147 18.15 0.49 -7.85
N ILE A 148 18.09 1.09 -6.65
CA ILE A 148 16.82 1.56 -6.08
C ILE A 148 16.16 2.64 -6.93
N GLU A 149 16.94 3.53 -7.57
CA GLU A 149 16.38 4.58 -8.43
C GLU A 149 15.76 3.99 -9.70
N ASP A 150 16.43 3.01 -10.31
CA ASP A 150 15.87 2.28 -11.45
C ASP A 150 14.62 1.47 -11.08
N TYR A 151 14.56 0.95 -9.84
CA TYR A 151 13.34 0.33 -9.32
C TYR A 151 12.21 1.34 -9.20
N VAL A 152 12.45 2.52 -8.61
CA VAL A 152 11.43 3.58 -8.47
C VAL A 152 10.97 4.08 -9.85
N LYS A 153 11.88 4.23 -10.82
CA LYS A 153 11.53 4.52 -12.23
C LYS A 153 10.62 3.44 -12.86
N GLY A 154 10.68 2.21 -12.36
CA GLY A 154 9.82 1.11 -12.78
C GLY A 154 8.50 0.99 -12.01
N VAL A 155 8.38 1.60 -10.84
CA VAL A 155 7.16 1.64 -10.01
C VAL A 155 6.29 2.84 -10.37
N LEU A 156 6.88 4.03 -10.41
CA LEU A 156 6.17 5.31 -10.53
C LEU A 156 5.12 5.34 -11.65
N PRO A 157 5.40 4.93 -12.92
CA PRO A 157 4.43 5.01 -14.01
C PRO A 157 3.31 3.96 -13.93
N TYR A 158 3.34 3.07 -12.94
CA TYR A 158 2.26 2.11 -12.65
C TYR A 158 1.39 2.55 -11.47
N GLU A 159 1.92 3.40 -10.59
CA GLU A 159 1.21 3.93 -9.43
C GLU A 159 0.49 5.24 -9.75
N MET A 160 1.10 6.12 -10.55
CA MET A 160 0.51 7.39 -10.97
C MET A 160 0.53 7.54 -12.50
N ASP A 161 -0.41 8.32 -13.02
CA ASP A 161 -0.43 8.66 -14.45
C ASP A 161 0.81 9.52 -14.78
N LYS A 162 1.56 9.10 -15.80
CA LYS A 162 2.79 9.74 -16.25
C LYS A 162 2.64 11.19 -16.70
N ASP A 163 1.41 11.64 -16.95
CA ASP A 163 1.08 12.99 -17.40
C ASP A 163 0.60 13.90 -16.25
N TRP A 164 0.68 13.43 -14.99
CA TRP A 164 0.37 14.23 -13.82
C TRP A 164 1.46 15.29 -13.54
N PRO A 165 1.14 16.37 -12.74
CA PRO A 165 2.13 17.40 -12.39
C PRO A 165 3.40 16.81 -11.75
N LEU A 166 4.55 17.39 -12.09
CA LEU A 166 5.86 16.91 -11.65
C LEU A 166 5.94 16.75 -10.12
N ALA A 167 5.47 17.75 -9.34
CA ALA A 167 5.49 17.66 -7.88
C ALA A 167 4.70 16.45 -7.33
N ALA A 168 3.57 16.06 -7.96
CA ALA A 168 2.83 14.87 -7.56
C ALA A 168 3.62 13.58 -7.85
N LEU A 169 4.34 13.52 -8.97
CA LEU A 169 5.21 12.40 -9.32
C LEU A 169 6.42 12.31 -8.38
N GLU A 170 7.00 13.46 -8.01
CA GLU A 170 8.11 13.56 -7.04
C GLU A 170 7.69 13.04 -5.66
N VAL A 171 6.50 13.42 -5.17
CA VAL A 171 5.92 12.87 -3.93
C VAL A 171 5.85 11.35 -3.97
N GLN A 172 5.33 10.80 -5.08
CA GLN A 172 5.19 9.35 -5.23
C GLN A 172 6.54 8.65 -5.30
N ALA A 173 7.54 9.27 -5.94
CA ALA A 173 8.90 8.72 -6.01
C ALA A 173 9.53 8.60 -4.62
N VAL A 174 9.45 9.64 -3.79
CA VAL A 174 9.94 9.63 -2.39
C VAL A 174 9.19 8.58 -1.57
N CYS A 175 7.86 8.49 -1.69
CA CYS A 175 7.06 7.48 -1.00
C CYS A 175 7.47 6.04 -1.42
N ALA A 176 7.62 5.79 -2.72
CA ALA A 176 7.98 4.48 -3.24
C ALA A 176 9.39 4.04 -2.79
N ARG A 177 10.35 4.96 -2.80
CA ARG A 177 11.72 4.72 -2.33
C ARG A 177 11.76 4.41 -0.84
N THR A 178 11.06 5.20 -0.03
CA THR A 178 10.96 5.00 1.43
C THR A 178 10.35 3.65 1.76
N TYR A 179 9.27 3.27 1.07
CA TYR A 179 8.63 1.97 1.24
C TYR A 179 9.57 0.81 0.90
N ALA A 180 10.30 0.91 -0.22
CA ALA A 180 11.20 -0.13 -0.71
C ALA A 180 12.45 -0.30 0.16
N ALA A 181 12.84 0.74 0.92
CA ALA A 181 14.02 0.70 1.78
C ALA A 181 13.91 -0.26 2.97
N LYS A 182 12.74 -0.88 3.21
CA LYS A 182 12.54 -1.92 4.22
C LYS A 182 12.40 -3.30 3.59
N THR A 183 13.19 -4.26 4.05
CA THR A 183 13.02 -5.66 3.67
C THR A 183 11.71 -6.23 4.21
N ARG A 184 10.84 -6.70 3.32
CA ARG A 184 9.49 -7.20 3.65
C ARG A 184 9.37 -8.72 3.53
N HIS A 185 10.22 -9.34 2.71
CA HIS A 185 10.17 -10.78 2.42
C HIS A 185 11.51 -11.51 2.68
N PRO A 186 12.15 -11.35 3.86
CA PRO A 186 13.49 -11.91 4.11
C PRO A 186 13.52 -13.43 4.00
N SER A 187 12.45 -14.13 4.40
CA SER A 187 12.35 -15.59 4.29
C SER A 187 12.27 -16.11 2.85
N LEU A 188 11.89 -15.24 1.89
CA LEU A 188 11.79 -15.57 0.48
C LEU A 188 13.06 -15.22 -0.31
N GLY A 189 14.05 -14.57 0.34
CA GLY A 189 15.33 -14.21 -0.26
C GLY A 189 15.30 -12.96 -1.14
N PHE A 190 14.26 -12.12 -1.02
CA PHE A 190 14.17 -10.82 -1.69
C PHE A 190 13.57 -9.77 -0.74
N ASP A 191 13.73 -8.49 -1.08
CA ASP A 191 13.33 -7.38 -0.21
C ASP A 191 11.86 -7.02 -0.38
N VAL A 192 11.43 -6.84 -1.62
CA VAL A 192 10.06 -6.47 -2.00
C VAL A 192 9.56 -7.36 -3.14
N CYS A 193 8.25 -7.47 -3.31
CA CYS A 193 7.65 -8.19 -4.44
C CYS A 193 7.08 -7.23 -5.49
N ALA A 194 7.00 -7.70 -6.72
CA ALA A 194 6.49 -6.95 -7.88
C ALA A 194 4.96 -7.04 -8.01
N GLY A 195 4.22 -6.92 -6.92
CA GLY A 195 2.76 -7.06 -6.91
C GLY A 195 2.08 -6.14 -5.92
N THR A 196 0.76 -6.25 -5.84
CA THR A 196 -0.09 -5.43 -4.97
C THR A 196 0.17 -5.62 -3.47
N ASP A 197 0.88 -6.67 -3.07
CA ASP A 197 1.27 -6.89 -1.68
C ASP A 197 2.41 -5.95 -1.25
N CYS A 198 3.20 -5.44 -2.21
CA CYS A 198 4.21 -4.41 -2.00
C CYS A 198 3.91 -3.19 -2.88
N GLN A 199 4.49 -3.15 -4.08
CA GLN A 199 4.31 -2.08 -5.07
C GLN A 199 4.25 -2.70 -6.46
N VAL A 200 3.41 -2.18 -7.34
CA VAL A 200 3.31 -2.66 -8.72
C VAL A 200 4.59 -2.30 -9.46
N TYR A 201 5.39 -3.32 -9.80
CA TYR A 201 6.65 -3.17 -10.51
C TYR A 201 6.70 -4.07 -11.73
N TYR A 202 6.62 -3.48 -12.92
CA TYR A 202 6.68 -4.19 -14.21
C TYR A 202 7.76 -3.59 -15.13
N GLY A 203 8.89 -3.18 -14.54
CA GLY A 203 10.03 -2.64 -15.28
C GLY A 203 9.70 -1.36 -16.05
N ARG A 204 10.38 -1.16 -17.19
CA ARG A 204 10.41 0.12 -17.92
C ARG A 204 9.38 0.27 -19.03
N ASN A 205 8.39 -0.63 -19.17
CA ASN A 205 7.44 -0.58 -20.31
C ASN A 205 6.57 0.68 -20.36
N ARG A 206 6.34 1.36 -19.22
CA ARG A 206 5.56 2.60 -19.12
C ARG A 206 6.40 3.84 -18.82
N ALA A 207 7.71 3.72 -18.83
CA ALA A 207 8.62 4.83 -18.54
C ALA A 207 8.34 6.04 -19.44
N SER A 208 8.45 7.24 -18.87
CA SER A 208 8.37 8.51 -19.57
C SER A 208 9.47 9.44 -19.06
N GLU A 209 9.84 10.44 -19.87
CA GLU A 209 10.83 11.45 -19.47
C GLU A 209 10.40 12.17 -18.18
N LEU A 210 9.11 12.48 -18.03
CA LEU A 210 8.61 13.20 -16.85
C LEU A 210 8.68 12.34 -15.58
N THR A 211 8.33 11.03 -15.66
CA THR A 211 8.46 10.12 -14.51
C THR A 211 9.92 9.89 -14.14
N ASP A 212 10.82 9.79 -15.11
CA ASP A 212 12.25 9.65 -14.85
C ASP A 212 12.82 10.91 -14.20
N THR A 213 12.44 12.10 -14.70
CA THR A 213 12.81 13.40 -14.10
C THR A 213 12.37 13.51 -12.64
N ALA A 214 11.15 13.08 -12.31
CA ALA A 214 10.65 13.09 -10.94
C ALA A 214 11.52 12.23 -9.99
N VAL A 215 11.96 11.05 -10.44
CA VAL A 215 12.84 10.19 -9.66
C VAL A 215 14.24 10.80 -9.53
N GLU A 216 14.77 11.39 -10.61
CA GLU A 216 16.09 12.03 -10.62
C GLU A 216 16.16 13.28 -9.74
N ASN A 217 15.11 14.12 -9.75
CA ASN A 217 15.02 15.31 -8.90
C ASN A 217 15.03 14.97 -7.40
N THR A 218 14.50 13.83 -7.03
CA THR A 218 14.37 13.36 -5.64
C THR A 218 15.28 12.19 -5.30
N ALA A 219 16.36 12.01 -6.10
CA ALA A 219 17.25 10.84 -5.95
C ALA A 219 17.83 10.74 -4.53
N GLY A 220 17.72 9.57 -3.92
CA GLY A 220 18.18 9.28 -2.56
C GLY A 220 17.26 9.77 -1.45
N GLU A 221 16.29 10.64 -1.71
CA GLU A 221 15.41 11.19 -0.67
C GLU A 221 14.40 10.17 -0.16
N MET A 222 14.29 10.09 1.17
CA MET A 222 13.39 9.21 1.90
C MET A 222 12.76 9.96 3.07
N LEU A 223 11.65 9.42 3.58
CA LEU A 223 10.93 9.98 4.72
C LEU A 223 11.45 9.38 6.04
N TYR A 224 11.73 10.24 6.99
CA TYR A 224 12.14 9.88 8.34
C TYR A 224 11.18 10.47 9.37
N TYR A 225 10.94 9.74 10.43
CA TYR A 225 10.21 10.20 11.59
C TYR A 225 11.10 10.09 12.84
N GLN A 226 11.40 11.21 13.49
CA GLN A 226 12.31 11.28 14.64
C GLN A 226 13.67 10.59 14.39
N GLY A 227 14.23 10.77 13.17
CA GLY A 227 15.53 10.23 12.78
C GLY A 227 15.53 8.73 12.41
N THR A 228 14.37 8.08 12.40
CA THR A 228 14.21 6.69 11.95
C THR A 228 13.43 6.66 10.64
N LEU A 229 13.81 5.77 9.72
CA LEU A 229 13.11 5.58 8.45
C LEU A 229 11.60 5.38 8.71
N ALA A 230 10.75 6.19 8.07
CA ALA A 230 9.31 6.07 8.12
C ALA A 230 8.85 4.89 7.25
N ASP A 231 9.14 3.68 7.66
CA ASP A 231 9.05 2.46 6.86
C ASP A 231 7.62 2.00 6.49
N THR A 232 6.61 2.71 7.00
CA THR A 232 5.20 2.44 6.72
C THR A 232 4.57 3.63 5.97
N VAL A 233 5.26 4.11 4.94
CA VAL A 233 4.71 5.11 4.02
C VAL A 233 3.74 4.42 3.07
N VAL A 234 2.47 4.76 3.19
CA VAL A 234 1.37 4.18 2.38
C VAL A 234 0.53 5.27 1.74
N TYR A 235 -0.11 4.93 0.65
CA TYR A 235 -0.93 5.84 -0.13
C TYR A 235 -2.13 5.10 -0.73
N CYS A 236 -3.14 5.85 -1.12
CA CYS A 236 -4.31 5.32 -1.82
C CYS A 236 -4.70 6.25 -2.96
N ALA A 237 -5.50 5.76 -3.90
CA ALA A 237 -5.93 6.58 -5.02
C ALA A 237 -6.68 7.83 -4.56
N SER A 238 -7.65 7.66 -3.63
CA SER A 238 -8.45 8.76 -3.10
C SER A 238 -8.95 8.42 -1.70
N ASN A 239 -8.80 9.33 -0.74
CA ASN A 239 -9.25 9.18 0.64
C ASN A 239 -10.72 9.59 0.88
N GLY A 240 -11.41 10.09 -0.15
CA GLY A 240 -12.80 10.49 -0.06
C GLY A 240 -13.05 11.81 0.69
N GLY A 241 -12.02 12.62 0.93
CA GLY A 241 -12.07 13.94 1.57
C GLY A 241 -11.47 14.00 2.98
N ALA A 242 -10.93 12.89 3.50
CA ALA A 242 -10.10 12.90 4.71
C ALA A 242 -9.23 11.64 4.81
N THR A 243 -8.01 11.80 5.31
CA THR A 243 -7.19 10.67 5.73
C THR A 243 -7.73 10.06 7.03
N GLU A 244 -7.17 8.92 7.46
CA GLU A 244 -7.56 8.26 8.69
C GLU A 244 -6.34 7.98 9.58
N ASP A 245 -6.57 7.80 10.86
CA ASP A 245 -5.56 7.31 11.79
C ASP A 245 -5.31 5.82 11.61
N ALA A 246 -4.05 5.41 11.56
CA ALA A 246 -3.67 4.02 11.37
C ALA A 246 -4.26 3.09 12.46
N ALA A 247 -4.44 3.59 13.68
CA ALA A 247 -5.05 2.81 14.77
C ALA A 247 -6.50 2.43 14.46
N ASN A 248 -7.24 3.26 13.72
CA ASN A 248 -8.63 2.99 13.34
C ASN A 248 -8.77 1.98 12.20
N VAL A 249 -7.75 1.85 11.34
CA VAL A 249 -7.78 0.97 10.18
C VAL A 249 -7.03 -0.34 10.45
N TRP A 250 -5.81 -0.27 11.00
CA TRP A 250 -4.92 -1.43 11.20
C TRP A 250 -4.79 -1.87 12.66
N ASN A 251 -5.51 -1.23 13.59
CA ASN A 251 -5.40 -1.48 15.03
C ASN A 251 -3.97 -1.28 15.59
N SER A 252 -3.14 -0.47 14.92
CA SER A 252 -1.77 -0.15 15.27
C SER A 252 -1.52 1.32 15.05
N SER A 253 -1.05 2.03 16.07
CA SER A 253 -0.73 3.46 15.95
C SER A 253 0.58 3.64 15.19
N ILE A 254 0.54 4.49 14.17
CA ILE A 254 1.70 4.92 13.39
C ILE A 254 1.71 6.46 13.47
N PRO A 255 2.68 7.07 14.16
CA PRO A 255 2.57 8.46 14.59
C PRO A 255 2.52 9.48 13.46
N TYR A 256 2.98 9.13 12.26
CA TYR A 256 2.92 9.98 11.08
C TYR A 256 1.72 9.68 10.16
N LEU A 257 0.91 8.64 10.43
CA LEU A 257 -0.33 8.30 9.73
C LEU A 257 -1.53 8.68 10.60
N VAL A 258 -1.93 9.93 10.55
CA VAL A 258 -3.01 10.48 11.36
C VAL A 258 -4.19 10.95 10.51
N GLY A 259 -5.38 10.92 11.09
CA GLY A 259 -6.59 11.43 10.43
C GLY A 259 -6.58 12.94 10.33
N LYS A 260 -6.79 13.47 9.12
CA LYS A 260 -6.99 14.90 8.87
C LYS A 260 -7.91 15.13 7.66
N SER A 261 -8.60 16.26 7.66
CA SER A 261 -9.42 16.69 6.53
C SER A 261 -8.54 16.94 5.30
N ASP A 262 -9.00 16.48 4.14
CA ASP A 262 -8.36 16.69 2.84
C ASP A 262 -9.29 17.50 1.92
N PRO A 263 -9.18 18.81 1.90
CA PRO A 263 -10.02 19.67 1.06
C PRO A 263 -9.55 19.68 -0.42
N TYR A 264 -8.35 19.15 -0.70
CA TYR A 264 -7.72 19.24 -2.01
C TYR A 264 -8.35 18.30 -3.03
N GLU A 265 -8.80 17.10 -2.62
CA GLU A 265 -9.51 16.20 -3.54
C GLU A 265 -10.73 16.83 -4.21
N ALA A 266 -11.40 17.78 -3.54
CA ALA A 266 -12.54 18.52 -4.10
C ALA A 266 -12.16 19.47 -5.22
N GLN A 267 -10.89 19.77 -5.43
CA GLN A 267 -10.37 20.72 -6.42
C GLN A 267 -9.99 20.06 -7.75
N THR A 268 -9.99 18.72 -7.80
CA THR A 268 -9.64 17.97 -9.03
C THR A 268 -10.73 16.98 -9.41
N SER A 269 -10.74 16.58 -10.68
CA SER A 269 -11.70 15.57 -11.16
C SER A 269 -11.14 14.17 -10.84
N ILE A 270 -11.91 13.40 -10.06
CA ILE A 270 -11.55 12.03 -9.69
C ILE A 270 -12.54 11.05 -10.33
N PRO A 271 -12.09 10.18 -11.24
CA PRO A 271 -12.95 9.17 -11.85
C PRO A 271 -13.58 8.24 -10.81
N ASN A 272 -14.90 8.06 -10.89
CA ASN A 272 -15.65 7.22 -9.95
C ASN A 272 -15.46 7.61 -8.46
N TYR A 273 -15.22 8.88 -8.17
CA TYR A 273 -15.08 9.39 -6.81
C TYR A 273 -16.23 8.97 -5.91
N ARG A 274 -17.48 9.15 -6.39
CA ARG A 274 -18.66 8.61 -5.74
C ARG A 274 -19.04 7.29 -6.40
N TRP A 275 -19.39 6.32 -5.59
CA TRP A 275 -19.73 4.98 -6.04
C TRP A 275 -20.89 4.41 -5.23
N THR A 276 -21.60 3.47 -5.85
CA THR A 276 -22.67 2.72 -5.23
C THR A 276 -22.53 1.26 -5.60
N VAL A 277 -22.75 0.37 -4.63
CA VAL A 277 -22.83 -1.07 -4.83
C VAL A 277 -23.98 -1.62 -4.01
N THR A 278 -24.70 -2.59 -4.57
CA THR A 278 -25.83 -3.25 -3.89
C THR A 278 -25.51 -4.71 -3.66
N TYR A 279 -25.97 -5.24 -2.53
CA TYR A 279 -25.90 -6.65 -2.18
C TYR A 279 -27.28 -7.16 -1.78
N THR A 280 -27.63 -8.37 -2.19
CA THR A 280 -28.77 -9.08 -1.61
C THR A 280 -28.39 -9.78 -0.32
N ALA A 281 -29.37 -10.13 0.50
CA ALA A 281 -29.15 -10.93 1.70
C ALA A 281 -28.50 -12.27 1.39
N ASP A 282 -28.85 -12.92 0.27
CA ASP A 282 -28.26 -14.18 -0.17
C ASP A 282 -26.81 -14.03 -0.58
N GLU A 283 -26.46 -12.96 -1.33
CA GLU A 283 -25.07 -12.66 -1.69
C GLU A 283 -24.21 -12.42 -0.45
N LEU A 284 -24.68 -11.63 0.52
CA LEU A 284 -23.96 -11.38 1.77
C LEU A 284 -23.81 -12.64 2.60
N THR A 285 -24.87 -13.48 2.67
CA THR A 285 -24.81 -14.78 3.35
C THR A 285 -23.69 -15.62 2.76
N TRP A 286 -23.67 -15.79 1.45
CA TRP A 286 -22.63 -16.55 0.75
C TRP A 286 -21.22 -15.97 0.99
N ILE A 287 -21.06 -14.65 0.88
CA ILE A 287 -19.78 -13.95 1.09
C ILE A 287 -19.24 -14.18 2.50
N LEU A 288 -20.13 -14.06 3.51
CA LEU A 288 -19.75 -14.24 4.90
C LEU A 288 -19.37 -15.69 5.19
N ASP A 289 -20.12 -16.66 4.69
CA ASP A 289 -19.80 -18.08 4.80
C ASP A 289 -18.42 -18.41 4.20
N GLN A 290 -18.10 -17.86 3.01
CA GLN A 290 -16.77 -18.05 2.38
C GLN A 290 -15.62 -17.45 3.22
N LYS A 291 -15.92 -16.48 4.07
CA LYS A 291 -14.95 -15.84 4.98
C LYS A 291 -14.96 -16.43 6.39
N GLY A 292 -15.76 -17.48 6.63
CA GLY A 292 -15.82 -18.20 7.89
C GLY A 292 -16.73 -17.56 8.96
N TYR A 293 -17.62 -16.66 8.56
CA TYR A 293 -18.62 -16.04 9.45
C TYR A 293 -19.96 -16.77 9.37
N ASP A 294 -20.17 -17.78 10.22
CA ASP A 294 -21.41 -18.56 10.26
C ASP A 294 -22.48 -17.89 11.13
N ILE A 295 -23.19 -16.93 10.56
CA ILE A 295 -24.33 -16.25 11.22
C ILE A 295 -25.70 -16.67 10.66
N GLY A 296 -25.74 -17.63 9.73
CA GLY A 296 -26.94 -18.01 8.99
C GLY A 296 -27.33 -16.98 7.93
N THR A 297 -28.57 -17.05 7.47
CA THR A 297 -29.08 -16.11 6.46
C THR A 297 -29.00 -14.67 7.00
N VAL A 298 -28.35 -13.79 6.27
CA VAL A 298 -28.26 -12.36 6.61
C VAL A 298 -29.65 -11.75 6.58
N LYS A 299 -30.01 -11.07 7.64
CA LYS A 299 -31.27 -10.36 7.82
C LYS A 299 -31.04 -8.85 7.73
N ASP A 300 -29.88 -8.40 8.20
CA ASP A 300 -29.57 -7.00 8.26
C ASP A 300 -28.06 -6.73 8.25
N VAL A 301 -27.67 -5.53 7.78
CA VAL A 301 -26.30 -5.02 7.83
C VAL A 301 -26.32 -3.50 7.99
N TYR A 302 -25.52 -3.00 8.92
CA TYR A 302 -25.45 -1.56 9.21
C TYR A 302 -24.06 -1.14 9.70
N VAL A 303 -23.77 0.16 9.57
CA VAL A 303 -22.59 0.77 10.16
C VAL A 303 -22.86 0.99 11.64
N ALA A 304 -22.12 0.26 12.50
CA ALA A 304 -22.27 0.35 13.94
C ALA A 304 -21.48 1.53 14.55
N GLU A 305 -20.39 1.95 13.91
CA GLU A 305 -19.54 3.03 14.41
C GLU A 305 -18.76 3.70 13.28
N PHE A 306 -18.61 5.03 13.39
CA PHE A 306 -17.73 5.84 12.54
C PHE A 306 -16.56 6.38 13.35
N THR A 307 -15.45 6.65 12.66
CA THR A 307 -14.32 7.38 13.23
C THR A 307 -14.63 8.89 13.29
N PRO A 308 -13.85 9.67 14.05
CA PRO A 308 -13.95 11.12 14.02
C PRO A 308 -13.75 11.75 12.63
N MET A 309 -13.04 11.05 11.73
CA MET A 309 -12.84 11.49 10.35
C MET A 309 -14.03 11.12 9.43
N GLY A 310 -15.03 10.41 9.93
CA GLY A 310 -16.22 9.99 9.18
C GLY A 310 -15.99 8.74 8.32
N ASN A 311 -14.96 7.97 8.58
CA ASN A 311 -14.77 6.65 8.00
C ASN A 311 -15.48 5.58 8.85
N VAL A 312 -15.85 4.46 8.24
CA VAL A 312 -16.48 3.36 8.94
C VAL A 312 -15.46 2.62 9.79
N SER A 313 -15.69 2.55 11.10
CA SER A 313 -14.84 1.82 12.04
C SER A 313 -15.39 0.45 12.42
N LYS A 314 -16.73 0.29 12.40
CA LYS A 314 -17.39 -1.01 12.65
C LYS A 314 -18.61 -1.21 11.76
N VAL A 315 -18.75 -2.43 11.24
CA VAL A 315 -19.94 -2.90 10.52
C VAL A 315 -20.50 -4.13 11.24
N THR A 316 -21.78 -4.15 11.50
CA THR A 316 -22.49 -5.30 12.09
C THR A 316 -23.36 -5.97 11.03
N PHE A 317 -23.27 -7.30 10.95
CA PHE A 317 -24.16 -8.16 10.19
C PHE A 317 -25.00 -8.96 11.16
N GLU A 318 -26.30 -8.93 10.97
CA GLU A 318 -27.27 -9.73 11.73
C GLU A 318 -27.83 -10.87 10.85
N GLY A 319 -27.75 -12.08 11.35
CA GLY A 319 -28.22 -13.26 10.66
C GLY A 319 -29.26 -14.06 11.45
N SER A 320 -29.72 -15.17 10.85
CA SER A 320 -30.73 -16.04 11.46
C SER A 320 -30.20 -16.85 12.65
N ARG A 321 -28.88 -17.00 12.80
CA ARG A 321 -28.21 -17.78 13.85
C ARG A 321 -27.35 -16.92 14.79
N GLY A 322 -27.20 -15.64 14.53
CA GLY A 322 -26.38 -14.75 15.36
C GLY A 322 -25.98 -13.49 14.61
N SER A 323 -25.01 -12.77 15.17
CA SER A 323 -24.47 -11.55 14.56
C SER A 323 -22.95 -11.55 14.60
N VAL A 324 -22.34 -10.80 13.70
CA VAL A 324 -20.89 -10.53 13.68
C VAL A 324 -20.64 -9.05 13.45
N THR A 325 -19.68 -8.50 14.21
CA THR A 325 -19.20 -7.13 14.00
C THR A 325 -17.74 -7.18 13.55
N VAL A 326 -17.46 -6.65 12.38
CA VAL A 326 -16.11 -6.48 11.83
C VAL A 326 -15.59 -5.06 12.09
N LYS A 327 -14.25 -4.88 12.10
CA LYS A 327 -13.59 -3.64 12.47
C LYS A 327 -12.48 -3.27 11.48
N GLY A 328 -12.09 -2.00 11.50
CA GLY A 328 -10.95 -1.48 10.76
C GLY A 328 -11.08 -1.77 9.26
N GLU A 329 -9.99 -2.14 8.61
CA GLU A 329 -10.00 -2.40 7.17
C GLU A 329 -10.96 -3.53 6.74
N THR A 330 -11.27 -4.46 7.64
CA THR A 330 -12.24 -5.52 7.37
C THR A 330 -13.64 -4.96 7.07
N CYS A 331 -14.01 -3.78 7.59
CA CYS A 331 -15.28 -3.12 7.25
C CYS A 331 -15.47 -2.92 5.75
N ARG A 332 -14.37 -2.70 5.01
CA ARG A 332 -14.35 -2.56 3.55
C ARG A 332 -14.17 -3.90 2.85
N THR A 333 -13.18 -4.67 3.28
CA THR A 333 -12.74 -5.88 2.56
C THR A 333 -13.67 -7.08 2.76
N VAL A 334 -14.52 -7.08 3.79
CA VAL A 334 -15.52 -8.13 4.02
C VAL A 334 -16.52 -8.25 2.87
N PHE A 335 -16.83 -7.15 2.19
CA PHE A 335 -17.78 -7.10 1.06
C PHE A 335 -17.19 -7.58 -0.28
N TYR A 336 -15.86 -7.79 -0.35
CA TYR A 336 -15.23 -8.21 -1.61
C TYR A 336 -15.62 -9.63 -2.01
N SER A 337 -16.06 -9.77 -3.25
CA SER A 337 -16.34 -11.06 -3.89
C SER A 337 -15.97 -11.04 -5.36
N SER A 338 -15.06 -11.91 -5.76
CA SER A 338 -14.74 -12.14 -7.18
C SER A 338 -15.88 -12.86 -7.91
N THR A 339 -16.63 -13.72 -7.20
CA THR A 339 -17.78 -14.45 -7.78
C THR A 339 -18.90 -13.51 -8.23
N TYR A 340 -19.20 -12.49 -7.44
CA TYR A 340 -20.22 -11.50 -7.78
C TYR A 340 -19.65 -10.25 -8.47
N ASN A 341 -18.31 -10.16 -8.61
CA ASN A 341 -17.60 -8.99 -9.11
C ASN A 341 -18.01 -7.69 -8.38
N LYS A 342 -18.07 -7.76 -7.05
CA LYS A 342 -18.51 -6.65 -6.17
C LYS A 342 -17.45 -6.32 -5.13
N SER A 343 -17.32 -5.03 -4.82
CA SER A 343 -16.43 -4.55 -3.75
C SER A 343 -16.89 -3.20 -3.22
N VAL A 344 -16.64 -2.94 -1.95
CA VAL A 344 -16.69 -1.62 -1.32
C VAL A 344 -15.32 -0.97 -1.53
N LYS A 345 -15.28 0.22 -2.14
CA LYS A 345 -14.03 0.78 -2.67
C LYS A 345 -13.18 1.51 -1.63
N SER A 346 -13.78 2.08 -0.60
CA SER A 346 -13.08 2.83 0.46
C SER A 346 -13.70 2.57 1.84
N GLN A 347 -13.06 3.08 2.89
CA GLN A 347 -13.61 3.08 4.25
C GLN A 347 -14.70 4.15 4.45
N ARG A 348 -14.91 5.05 3.49
CA ARG A 348 -15.87 6.15 3.59
C ARG A 348 -17.17 5.80 2.87
N PHE A 349 -18.10 5.19 3.60
CA PHE A 349 -19.37 4.76 3.02
C PHE A 349 -20.51 4.78 4.04
N THR A 350 -21.74 4.67 3.51
CA THR A 350 -23.00 4.48 4.26
C THR A 350 -23.70 3.23 3.75
N ILE A 351 -24.60 2.66 4.54
CA ILE A 351 -25.43 1.52 4.15
C ILE A 351 -26.91 1.98 4.20
N ASN A 352 -27.67 1.74 3.12
CA ASN A 352 -29.09 2.13 2.95
C ASN A 352 -29.34 3.64 3.15
N GLY A 353 -28.34 4.49 2.86
CA GLY A 353 -28.43 5.93 3.14
C GLY A 353 -28.30 6.29 4.61
N GLU A 354 -28.21 5.29 5.49
CA GLU A 354 -27.92 5.45 6.91
C GLU A 354 -26.42 5.47 7.11
N GLY A 355 -25.94 6.51 7.59
CA GLY A 355 -24.57 6.71 7.89
C GLY A 355 -24.42 7.94 8.71
N ALA A 356 -23.25 8.17 9.24
CA ALA A 356 -22.97 9.43 9.88
C ALA A 356 -23.50 10.53 8.96
N SER A 357 -24.50 11.24 9.41
CA SER A 357 -24.52 12.65 9.12
C SER A 357 -23.06 13.03 9.18
N SER A 358 -22.48 13.47 8.07
CA SER A 358 -21.05 13.70 7.95
C SER A 358 -20.54 14.24 9.28
N GLY A 359 -19.87 13.37 10.06
CA GLY A 359 -19.14 13.78 11.23
C GLY A 359 -17.95 14.59 10.76
N GLY A 360 -18.23 15.60 9.94
CA GLY A 360 -17.32 16.68 9.69
C GLY A 360 -17.04 17.29 11.04
N ILE A 361 -15.78 17.55 11.31
CA ILE A 361 -15.39 18.43 12.41
C ILE A 361 -16.30 19.65 12.32
N ILE A 362 -17.25 19.78 13.26
CA ILE A 362 -18.06 20.97 13.33
C ILE A 362 -17.17 21.99 13.97
N CYS A 363 -16.47 22.76 13.13
CA CYS A 363 -15.71 23.94 13.59
C CYS A 363 -16.74 25.02 13.87
N VAL A 364 -16.81 25.47 15.13
CA VAL A 364 -17.63 26.61 15.53
C VAL A 364 -16.72 27.81 15.59
N ASN A 365 -16.96 28.81 14.72
CA ASN A 365 -16.26 30.10 14.71
C ASN A 365 -14.73 30.00 14.57
N ASP A 366 -14.23 29.28 13.58
CA ASP A 366 -12.79 29.10 13.29
C ASP A 366 -11.95 28.57 14.48
N ALA A 367 -12.57 28.02 15.49
CA ALA A 367 -11.88 27.38 16.61
C ALA A 367 -11.86 25.87 16.42
N ASP A 368 -10.75 25.22 16.79
CA ASP A 368 -10.56 23.76 16.84
C ASP A 368 -11.48 23.04 17.87
N THR A 369 -12.66 23.59 18.11
CA THR A 369 -13.63 23.01 19.03
C THR A 369 -14.36 21.87 18.33
N ARG A 370 -13.94 20.64 18.64
CA ARG A 370 -14.61 19.40 18.21
C ARG A 370 -15.87 19.22 19.06
N LEU A 371 -16.99 19.04 18.40
CA LEU A 371 -18.24 18.65 19.04
C LEU A 371 -18.58 17.21 18.62
N ASP A 372 -18.67 16.31 19.59
CA ASP A 372 -19.07 14.91 19.37
C ASP A 372 -20.59 14.77 19.08
N SER A 373 -21.36 15.78 19.42
CA SER A 373 -22.81 15.84 19.23
C SER A 373 -23.27 17.29 19.18
N LEU A 374 -24.33 17.54 18.40
CA LEU A 374 -25.05 18.83 18.42
C LEU A 374 -26.14 18.90 19.49
N GLU A 375 -26.40 17.83 20.22
CA GLU A 375 -27.40 17.84 21.29
C GLU A 375 -27.01 18.81 22.39
N GLY A 376 -27.91 19.72 22.69
CA GLY A 376 -27.67 20.74 23.71
C GLY A 376 -26.85 21.94 23.24
N VAL A 377 -26.32 21.94 22.03
CA VAL A 377 -25.60 23.09 21.46
C VAL A 377 -26.58 24.23 21.17
N SER A 378 -26.20 25.45 21.57
CA SER A 378 -26.98 26.65 21.29
C SER A 378 -26.51 27.31 20.00
N ILE A 379 -27.40 27.51 19.03
CA ILE A 379 -27.16 28.30 17.83
C ILE A 379 -27.74 29.69 17.98
N LEU A 380 -26.95 30.71 17.55
CA LEU A 380 -27.43 32.11 17.49
C LEU A 380 -27.80 32.43 16.04
N SER A 381 -29.06 32.77 15.81
CA SER A 381 -29.52 33.20 14.49
C SER A 381 -29.05 34.61 14.15
N GLY A 382 -29.08 34.99 12.85
CA GLY A 382 -28.79 36.35 12.41
C GLY A 382 -29.73 37.43 12.96
N SER A 383 -30.85 37.02 13.54
CA SER A 383 -31.79 37.90 14.27
C SER A 383 -31.50 38.00 15.77
N GLY A 384 -30.42 37.42 16.26
CA GLY A 384 -30.03 37.46 17.67
C GLY A 384 -30.77 36.44 18.57
N LYS A 385 -31.59 35.55 17.97
CA LYS A 385 -32.34 34.52 18.73
C LYS A 385 -31.45 33.30 18.97
N THR A 386 -31.31 32.91 20.22
CA THR A 386 -30.63 31.66 20.60
C THR A 386 -31.62 30.49 20.61
N THR A 387 -31.25 29.39 19.94
CA THR A 387 -32.03 28.15 19.92
C THR A 387 -31.15 27.00 20.32
N LYS A 388 -31.59 26.18 21.28
CA LYS A 388 -30.87 24.97 21.72
C LYS A 388 -31.25 23.82 20.78
N LEU A 389 -30.26 23.13 20.22
CA LEU A 389 -30.51 21.98 19.35
C LEU A 389 -30.88 20.76 20.20
N THR A 390 -31.92 20.06 19.74
CA THR A 390 -32.39 18.79 20.31
C THR A 390 -32.32 17.72 19.23
N GLY A 391 -31.14 17.18 18.94
CA GLY A 391 -30.95 16.18 17.90
C GLY A 391 -30.27 16.72 16.65
N SER A 392 -30.78 16.42 15.45
CA SER A 392 -30.13 16.75 14.17
C SER A 392 -30.42 18.21 13.75
N ALA A 393 -29.43 18.82 13.07
CA ALA A 393 -29.60 20.09 12.35
C ALA A 393 -29.26 19.88 10.86
N SER A 394 -29.96 20.64 9.99
CA SER A 394 -29.61 20.66 8.57
C SER A 394 -28.67 21.82 8.31
N VAL A 395 -27.51 21.52 7.72
CA VAL A 395 -26.49 22.50 7.29
C VAL A 395 -26.57 22.62 5.77
N LEU A 396 -26.73 23.84 5.27
CA LEU A 396 -26.67 24.15 3.85
C LEU A 396 -25.25 24.54 3.50
N SER A 397 -24.63 23.82 2.57
CA SER A 397 -23.33 24.14 2.01
C SER A 397 -23.42 24.41 0.50
N ALA A 398 -22.35 24.85 -0.11
CA ALA A 398 -22.28 25.03 -1.56
C ALA A 398 -22.54 23.75 -2.37
N SER A 399 -22.37 22.58 -1.77
CA SER A 399 -22.59 21.26 -2.38
C SER A 399 -23.93 20.61 -2.00
N GLY A 400 -24.79 21.28 -1.22
CA GLY A 400 -26.13 20.80 -0.85
C GLY A 400 -26.44 20.89 0.63
N THR A 401 -27.62 20.35 1.01
CA THR A 401 -28.07 20.30 2.41
C THR A 401 -27.62 18.98 3.05
N TYR A 402 -26.95 19.08 4.21
CA TYR A 402 -26.51 17.94 5.01
C TYR A 402 -27.20 17.93 6.37
N SER A 403 -27.57 16.75 6.86
CA SER A 403 -28.05 16.58 8.23
C SER A 403 -26.90 16.33 9.17
N VAL A 404 -26.79 17.07 10.26
CA VAL A 404 -25.70 16.96 11.25
C VAL A 404 -26.32 16.70 12.62
N GLY A 405 -25.84 15.68 13.34
CA GLY A 405 -26.27 15.36 14.70
C GLY A 405 -27.66 14.71 14.74
N GLY A 406 -27.70 13.43 14.86
CA GLY A 406 -28.85 12.60 15.18
C GLY A 406 -28.33 11.23 15.55
N GLY A 407 -28.81 10.63 16.62
CA GLY A 407 -28.56 9.23 16.91
C GLY A 407 -28.96 8.39 15.69
N SER A 408 -28.08 7.47 15.27
CA SER A 408 -28.37 6.55 14.16
C SER A 408 -29.65 5.76 14.49
N THR A 409 -30.76 6.11 13.85
CA THR A 409 -31.92 5.21 13.82
C THR A 409 -31.67 4.23 12.69
N HIS A 410 -31.25 3.04 13.06
CA HIS A 410 -31.06 1.96 12.12
C HIS A 410 -32.44 1.49 11.58
N THR A 411 -32.58 1.46 10.26
CA THR A 411 -33.79 0.96 9.59
C THR A 411 -33.47 -0.35 8.89
N THR A 412 -34.08 -1.43 9.34
CA THR A 412 -33.94 -2.74 8.71
C THR A 412 -34.38 -2.72 7.26
N SER A 413 -33.59 -3.28 6.33
CA SER A 413 -33.97 -3.39 4.93
C SER A 413 -35.21 -4.32 4.77
N ALA A 414 -36.31 -3.78 4.32
CA ALA A 414 -37.57 -4.52 4.19
C ALA A 414 -37.58 -5.54 3.03
N ASP A 415 -36.73 -5.33 2.02
CA ASP A 415 -36.67 -6.11 0.77
C ASP A 415 -35.40 -7.00 0.68
N GLY A 416 -34.57 -7.05 1.72
CA GLY A 416 -33.34 -7.86 1.74
C GLY A 416 -32.27 -7.38 0.75
N VAL A 417 -32.33 -6.11 0.34
CA VAL A 417 -31.33 -5.47 -0.52
C VAL A 417 -30.63 -4.36 0.26
N PHE A 418 -29.32 -4.41 0.26
CA PHE A 418 -28.46 -3.45 0.97
C PHE A 418 -27.68 -2.60 -0.03
N THR A 419 -27.91 -1.31 0.00
CA THR A 419 -27.25 -0.33 -0.89
C THR A 419 -26.14 0.36 -0.11
N ILE A 420 -24.89 0.19 -0.57
CA ILE A 420 -23.72 0.83 0.00
C ILE A 420 -23.28 1.94 -0.94
N THR A 421 -23.22 3.16 -0.41
CA THR A 421 -22.80 4.36 -1.16
C THR A 421 -21.60 4.99 -0.47
N GLY A 422 -20.58 5.35 -1.22
CA GLY A 422 -19.37 5.93 -0.66
C GLY A 422 -18.62 6.85 -1.58
N SER A 423 -17.48 7.37 -1.09
CA SER A 423 -16.55 8.20 -1.83
C SER A 423 -15.11 7.75 -1.65
N GLY A 424 -14.25 8.04 -2.63
CA GLY A 424 -12.86 7.66 -2.60
C GLY A 424 -12.58 6.20 -2.99
N SER A 425 -11.30 5.80 -2.96
CA SER A 425 -10.82 4.46 -3.31
C SER A 425 -9.54 4.14 -2.57
N GLY A 426 -9.60 3.18 -1.64
CA GLY A 426 -8.49 2.70 -0.85
C GLY A 426 -8.76 2.62 0.65
N HIS A 427 -7.70 2.47 1.43
CA HIS A 427 -7.74 2.34 2.89
C HIS A 427 -7.78 3.68 3.65
N ASN A 428 -7.65 4.81 2.94
CA ASN A 428 -7.68 6.18 3.45
C ASN A 428 -6.52 6.54 4.42
N LEU A 429 -5.46 5.75 4.47
CA LEU A 429 -4.26 6.06 5.26
C LEU A 429 -3.20 6.75 4.40
N GLY A 430 -2.48 7.69 5.00
CA GLY A 430 -1.39 8.41 4.37
C GLY A 430 -1.84 9.25 3.18
N MET A 431 -1.08 9.25 2.09
CA MET A 431 -1.31 10.14 0.96
C MET A 431 -2.50 9.70 0.09
N SER A 432 -3.34 10.66 -0.28
CA SER A 432 -4.22 10.54 -1.45
C SER A 432 -3.45 10.93 -2.70
N GLN A 433 -3.38 10.04 -3.68
CA GLN A 433 -2.72 10.32 -4.97
C GLN A 433 -3.43 11.46 -5.71
N TYR A 434 -4.76 11.45 -5.76
CA TYR A 434 -5.53 12.55 -6.37
C TYR A 434 -5.47 13.86 -5.55
N GLY A 435 -5.36 13.77 -4.22
CA GLY A 435 -5.14 14.93 -3.37
C GLY A 435 -3.77 15.55 -3.62
N ALA A 436 -2.71 14.74 -3.73
CA ALA A 436 -1.37 15.18 -4.10
C ALA A 436 -1.36 15.83 -5.50
N LYS A 437 -2.07 15.23 -6.48
CA LYS A 437 -2.26 15.84 -7.81
C LYS A 437 -2.89 17.22 -7.71
N ALA A 438 -3.98 17.37 -6.94
CA ALA A 438 -4.68 18.64 -6.79
C ALA A 438 -3.79 19.70 -6.12
N MET A 439 -3.04 19.34 -5.06
CA MET A 439 -2.08 20.26 -4.43
C MET A 439 -1.01 20.70 -5.42
N ALA A 440 -0.43 19.78 -6.20
CA ALA A 440 0.55 20.10 -7.22
C ALA A 440 -0.02 21.01 -8.32
N GLU A 441 -1.27 20.82 -8.77
CA GLU A 441 -2.00 21.70 -9.68
C GLU A 441 -2.21 23.11 -9.10
N MET A 442 -2.29 23.24 -7.78
CA MET A 442 -2.38 24.51 -7.06
C MET A 442 -1.02 25.17 -6.78
N GLY A 443 0.09 24.52 -7.16
CA GLY A 443 1.44 25.04 -7.05
C GLY A 443 2.19 24.69 -5.76
N TYR A 444 1.69 23.73 -4.97
CA TYR A 444 2.43 23.18 -3.82
C TYR A 444 3.64 22.37 -4.29
N THR A 445 4.76 22.48 -3.54
CA THR A 445 5.95 21.68 -3.79
C THR A 445 5.75 20.24 -3.29
N TYR A 446 6.62 19.31 -3.72
CA TYR A 446 6.51 17.91 -3.26
C TYR A 446 6.77 17.78 -1.75
N GLU A 447 7.64 18.62 -1.17
CA GLU A 447 7.90 18.65 0.28
C GLU A 447 6.64 19.08 1.05
N GLU A 448 5.97 20.17 0.63
CA GLU A 448 4.75 20.64 1.26
C GLU A 448 3.64 19.59 1.20
N ILE A 449 3.54 18.84 0.09
CA ILE A 449 2.57 17.75 -0.07
C ILE A 449 2.91 16.58 0.86
N LEU A 450 4.18 16.18 0.96
CA LEU A 450 4.63 15.13 1.87
C LEU A 450 4.36 15.49 3.33
N GLU A 451 4.70 16.71 3.76
CA GLU A 451 4.46 17.22 5.11
C GLU A 451 2.95 17.31 5.44
N PHE A 452 2.12 17.61 4.44
CA PHE A 452 0.66 17.59 4.62
C PHE A 452 0.17 16.17 4.93
N TYR A 453 0.57 15.14 4.19
CA TYR A 453 0.03 13.79 4.36
C TYR A 453 0.71 13.00 5.47
N TYR A 454 1.97 13.24 5.76
CA TYR A 454 2.74 12.50 6.77
C TYR A 454 3.20 13.44 7.89
N THR A 455 2.54 13.36 9.02
CA THR A 455 2.71 14.32 10.11
C THR A 455 4.06 14.18 10.80
N GLY A 456 4.85 15.28 10.84
CA GLY A 456 6.10 15.35 11.60
C GLY A 456 7.26 14.54 10.99
N ILE A 457 7.18 14.22 9.70
CA ILE A 457 8.30 13.61 8.96
C ILE A 457 9.37 14.66 8.62
N THR A 458 10.53 14.18 8.27
CA THR A 458 11.60 14.94 7.59
C THR A 458 12.00 14.19 6.33
N ILE A 459 12.39 14.93 5.29
CA ILE A 459 12.92 14.40 4.03
C ILE A 459 14.44 14.46 4.14
N GLN A 460 15.11 13.34 3.90
CA GLN A 460 16.58 13.22 3.99
C GLN A 460 17.11 12.31 2.89
#